data_dacfc7a2f0880cf2bd93f2a9ac0410ca
#
_entry.id   dacfc7a2f0880cf2bd93f2a9ac0410ca
#
_cell.length_a   1.000
_cell.length_b   1.000
_cell.length_c   1.000
_cell.angle_alpha   90.00
_cell.angle_beta   90.00
_cell.angle_gamma   90.00
#
_symmetry.space_group_name_H-M   'P 1'
#
loop_
_entity.id
_entity.type
_entity.pdbx_description
1 polymer ?
#
loop_
_entity_poly.entity_id
_entity_poly.type
_entity_poly.pdbx_seq_one_letter_code
_entity_poly.pdbx_strand_id
1 'polypeptide(L)'
;MVESADYRRYIANLRAIGCPEETIRDIITADVNKLFESRRKEITASTNKFEFWKAGNPFEAAIMDPDRIEKMQALAKEKRALLKELLGVEPEEKAELFGGINPFESMLDFLSPAKQNDVMDIFMKFQAKQAKLFSGGQPDAEDMKAMQKMKKEMDAEMAGILSPKEYEDFQLRMSDTAMQMRMQLASLDPNEQEFRDIFKIKNQFDDQFGTYGMASTDKAEREKYQAAQKDMNDQLKTLLGDARYTDYTRAQDYQYQNLYRITQKNDLPKEAANKVYDMKTTADAEARKVRADSSLSADQRKAALQGIRTETENSMHTVLGDKAWSSFQKQNGSYFLNNISPAPRTAVPDAP
;
A
#
# COMPACT_ATOMS: atom_id res chain seq x y z
N MET A 1 -24.46 42.71 -23.02
CA MET A 1 -23.98 41.30 -23.10
C MET A 1 -23.37 40.98 -21.75
N VAL A 2 -23.88 39.97 -21.04
CA VAL A 2 -23.44 39.63 -19.67
C VAL A 2 -22.13 38.88 -19.71
N GLU A 3 -22.00 37.95 -20.67
CA GLU A 3 -20.83 37.12 -20.88
C GLU A 3 -19.62 37.93 -21.39
N SER A 4 -18.44 37.63 -20.90
CA SER A 4 -17.15 38.27 -21.29
C SER A 4 -16.00 37.27 -21.25
N ALA A 5 -15.07 37.37 -22.19
CA ALA A 5 -13.84 36.61 -22.17
C ALA A 5 -12.89 36.99 -21.00
N ASP A 6 -13.07 38.18 -20.42
CA ASP A 6 -12.42 38.61 -19.18
C ASP A 6 -13.31 38.21 -18.00
N TYR A 7 -12.88 37.23 -17.22
CA TYR A 7 -13.62 36.72 -16.05
C TYR A 7 -13.93 37.79 -15.01
N ARG A 8 -13.03 38.74 -14.76
CA ARG A 8 -13.28 39.83 -13.80
C ARG A 8 -14.46 40.71 -14.27
N ARG A 9 -14.49 41.00 -15.57
CA ARG A 9 -15.58 41.74 -16.18
C ARG A 9 -16.87 40.91 -16.20
N TYR A 10 -16.78 39.64 -16.45
CA TYR A 10 -17.94 38.72 -16.43
C TYR A 10 -18.57 38.66 -15.04
N ILE A 11 -17.78 38.49 -13.99
CA ILE A 11 -18.24 38.54 -12.60
C ILE A 11 -18.89 39.88 -12.26
N ALA A 12 -18.30 41.01 -12.68
CA ALA A 12 -18.86 42.32 -12.45
C ALA A 12 -20.21 42.50 -13.16
N ASN A 13 -20.37 42.01 -14.40
CA ASN A 13 -21.62 42.02 -15.15
C ASN A 13 -22.71 41.17 -14.47
N LEU A 14 -22.36 39.97 -13.97
CA LEU A 14 -23.29 39.11 -13.23
C LEU A 14 -23.78 39.78 -11.94
N ARG A 15 -22.90 40.42 -11.19
CA ARG A 15 -23.27 41.20 -10.00
C ARG A 15 -24.16 42.37 -10.33
N ALA A 16 -23.88 43.07 -11.42
CA ALA A 16 -24.69 44.23 -11.86
C ALA A 16 -26.15 43.89 -12.19
N ILE A 17 -26.42 42.63 -12.60
CA ILE A 17 -27.80 42.15 -12.86
C ILE A 17 -28.43 41.48 -11.62
N GLY A 18 -27.76 41.52 -10.46
CA GLY A 18 -28.28 40.94 -9.20
C GLY A 18 -28.16 39.43 -9.10
N CYS A 19 -27.25 38.79 -9.83
CA CYS A 19 -26.98 37.35 -9.71
C CYS A 19 -26.44 37.02 -8.32
N PRO A 20 -26.96 35.98 -7.61
CA PRO A 20 -26.43 35.56 -6.33
C PRO A 20 -24.98 35.11 -6.42
N GLU A 21 -24.17 35.40 -5.38
CA GLU A 21 -22.73 35.07 -5.36
C GLU A 21 -22.48 33.55 -5.53
N GLU A 22 -23.35 32.70 -4.98
CA GLU A 22 -23.24 31.23 -5.13
C GLU A 22 -23.40 30.85 -6.62
N THR A 23 -24.42 31.40 -7.31
CA THR A 23 -24.63 31.17 -8.76
C THR A 23 -23.46 31.73 -9.59
N ILE A 24 -22.87 32.87 -9.19
CA ILE A 24 -21.69 33.42 -9.88
C ILE A 24 -20.51 32.45 -9.72
N ARG A 25 -20.31 31.88 -8.54
CA ARG A 25 -19.28 30.86 -8.32
C ARG A 25 -19.47 29.65 -9.21
N ASP A 26 -20.68 29.12 -9.28
CA ASP A 26 -20.99 27.96 -10.10
C ASP A 26 -20.72 28.22 -11.59
N ILE A 27 -21.16 29.35 -12.11
CA ILE A 27 -20.96 29.75 -13.52
C ILE A 27 -19.46 29.86 -13.83
N ILE A 28 -18.74 30.64 -13.02
CA ILE A 28 -17.28 30.87 -13.23
C ILE A 28 -16.50 29.59 -13.09
N THR A 29 -16.82 28.75 -12.09
CA THR A 29 -16.18 27.45 -11.90
C THR A 29 -16.42 26.53 -13.09
N ALA A 30 -17.64 26.46 -13.61
CA ALA A 30 -17.98 25.64 -14.78
C ALA A 30 -17.23 26.10 -16.04
N ASP A 31 -17.13 27.41 -16.27
CA ASP A 31 -16.41 27.96 -17.43
C ASP A 31 -14.89 27.73 -17.33
N VAL A 32 -14.31 27.97 -16.16
CA VAL A 32 -12.88 27.67 -15.91
C VAL A 32 -12.61 26.19 -16.07
N ASN A 33 -13.49 25.31 -15.53
CA ASN A 33 -13.36 23.85 -15.72
C ASN A 33 -13.33 23.47 -17.19
N LYS A 34 -14.22 24.03 -18.00
CA LYS A 34 -14.28 23.78 -19.44
C LYS A 34 -13.01 24.26 -20.19
N LEU A 35 -12.48 25.43 -19.82
CA LEU A 35 -11.22 25.94 -20.36
C LEU A 35 -10.06 25.01 -20.07
N PHE A 36 -9.93 24.56 -18.82
CA PHE A 36 -8.83 23.69 -18.39
C PHE A 36 -9.02 22.24 -18.88
N GLU A 37 -10.24 21.78 -19.14
CA GLU A 37 -10.49 20.47 -19.72
C GLU A 37 -9.94 20.34 -21.14
N SER A 38 -10.01 21.37 -21.97
CA SER A 38 -9.43 21.34 -23.31
C SER A 38 -7.89 21.18 -23.24
N ARG A 39 -7.23 21.93 -22.35
CA ARG A 39 -5.78 21.83 -22.12
C ARG A 39 -5.38 20.47 -21.53
N ARG A 40 -6.22 19.92 -20.62
CA ARG A 40 -6.05 18.55 -20.10
C ARG A 40 -6.10 17.52 -21.21
N LYS A 41 -7.07 17.62 -22.13
CA LYS A 41 -7.19 16.74 -23.30
C LYS A 41 -5.95 16.81 -24.20
N GLU A 42 -5.37 17.97 -24.40
CA GLU A 42 -4.12 18.13 -25.17
C GLU A 42 -2.94 17.38 -24.52
N ILE A 43 -2.79 17.51 -23.20
CA ILE A 43 -1.76 16.78 -22.43
C ILE A 43 -1.99 15.27 -22.53
N THR A 44 -3.24 14.80 -22.52
CA THR A 44 -3.56 13.38 -22.61
C THR A 44 -3.54 12.85 -24.04
N ALA A 45 -3.83 13.66 -25.04
CA ALA A 45 -3.87 13.25 -26.46
C ALA A 45 -2.49 12.93 -27.03
N SER A 46 -1.43 13.58 -26.55
CA SER A 46 -0.05 13.36 -27.03
C SER A 46 0.47 11.94 -26.74
N THR A 47 -0.14 11.21 -25.81
CA THR A 47 0.25 9.85 -25.42
C THR A 47 -0.71 8.76 -25.92
N ASN A 48 -1.78 9.13 -26.66
CA ASN A 48 -2.89 8.21 -26.98
C ASN A 48 -2.73 7.45 -28.31
N LYS A 49 -1.55 7.44 -28.94
CA LYS A 49 -1.30 6.48 -30.01
C LYS A 49 -0.89 5.14 -29.40
N PHE A 50 -1.90 4.30 -29.15
CA PHE A 50 -1.68 2.92 -28.76
C PHE A 50 -0.92 2.18 -29.88
N GLU A 51 0.36 1.99 -29.66
CA GLU A 51 1.23 1.20 -30.55
C GLU A 51 1.22 -0.25 -30.05
N PHE A 52 0.21 -1.02 -30.50
CA PHE A 52 -0.03 -2.40 -30.05
C PHE A 52 1.15 -3.36 -30.31
N TRP A 53 2.13 -2.93 -31.12
CA TRP A 53 3.33 -3.69 -31.42
C TRP A 53 4.53 -3.38 -30.51
N LYS A 54 4.44 -2.38 -29.65
CA LYS A 54 5.50 -2.10 -28.66
C LYS A 54 5.33 -2.94 -27.42
N ALA A 55 6.44 -3.57 -26.98
CA ALA A 55 6.50 -4.24 -25.70
C ALA A 55 6.32 -3.25 -24.54
N GLY A 56 5.54 -3.62 -23.52
CA GLY A 56 5.24 -2.82 -22.34
C GLY A 56 3.75 -2.84 -21.97
N ASN A 57 3.44 -2.41 -20.76
CA ASN A 57 2.06 -2.23 -20.33
C ASN A 57 1.59 -0.82 -20.71
N PRO A 58 0.72 -0.65 -21.75
CA PRO A 58 0.28 0.67 -22.19
C PRO A 58 -0.50 1.45 -21.13
N PHE A 59 -1.12 0.76 -20.18
CA PHE A 59 -1.82 1.37 -19.05
C PHE A 59 -0.82 1.95 -18.04
N GLU A 60 0.25 1.23 -17.75
CA GLU A 60 1.32 1.66 -16.85
C GLU A 60 2.08 2.86 -17.43
N ALA A 61 2.44 2.80 -18.72
CA ALA A 61 3.07 3.91 -19.43
C ALA A 61 2.17 5.17 -19.47
N ALA A 62 0.86 5.01 -19.62
CA ALA A 62 -0.07 6.15 -19.65
C ALA A 62 -0.29 6.80 -18.27
N ILE A 63 -0.20 6.04 -17.17
CA ILE A 63 -0.42 6.55 -15.81
C ILE A 63 0.88 7.03 -15.16
N MET A 64 2.01 6.37 -15.47
CA MET A 64 3.32 6.60 -14.83
C MET A 64 4.26 7.48 -15.66
N ASP A 65 3.78 8.18 -16.70
CA ASP A 65 4.58 9.13 -17.47
C ASP A 65 4.92 10.37 -16.60
N PRO A 66 6.19 10.55 -16.18
CA PRO A 66 6.60 11.63 -15.29
C PRO A 66 6.35 13.03 -15.86
N ASP A 67 6.55 13.20 -17.17
CA ASP A 67 6.37 14.51 -17.84
C ASP A 67 4.89 14.87 -17.93
N ARG A 68 4.04 13.87 -18.10
CA ARG A 68 2.59 14.04 -18.05
C ARG A 68 2.10 14.39 -16.66
N ILE A 69 2.58 13.68 -15.63
CA ILE A 69 2.25 13.98 -14.23
C ILE A 69 2.63 15.43 -13.91
N GLU A 70 3.84 15.86 -14.27
CA GLU A 70 4.31 17.23 -14.03
C GLU A 70 3.45 18.28 -14.74
N LYS A 71 3.10 18.07 -16.01
CA LYS A 71 2.21 18.95 -16.79
C LYS A 71 0.79 19.02 -16.19
N MET A 72 0.25 17.89 -15.76
CA MET A 72 -1.06 17.84 -15.11
C MET A 72 -1.08 18.57 -13.78
N GLN A 73 -0.02 18.47 -12.98
CA GLN A 73 0.14 19.22 -11.73
C GLN A 73 0.23 20.73 -11.97
N ALA A 74 1.05 21.14 -12.94
CA ALA A 74 1.17 22.55 -13.30
C ALA A 74 -0.19 23.14 -13.73
N LEU A 75 -0.95 22.36 -14.54
CA LEU A 75 -2.28 22.74 -14.99
C LEU A 75 -3.29 22.87 -13.83
N ALA A 76 -3.28 21.91 -12.92
CA ALA A 76 -4.16 21.92 -11.73
C ALA A 76 -3.83 23.12 -10.81
N LYS A 77 -2.53 23.39 -10.60
CA LYS A 77 -2.08 24.54 -9.79
C LYS A 77 -2.48 25.88 -10.43
N GLU A 78 -2.33 26.02 -11.75
CA GLU A 78 -2.75 27.22 -12.48
C GLU A 78 -4.27 27.44 -12.37
N LYS A 79 -5.06 26.36 -12.54
CA LYS A 79 -6.53 26.40 -12.39
C LYS A 79 -6.95 26.87 -10.99
N ARG A 80 -6.35 26.29 -9.94
CA ARG A 80 -6.62 26.69 -8.54
C ARG A 80 -6.27 28.14 -8.29
N ALA A 81 -5.10 28.59 -8.74
CA ALA A 81 -4.69 29.98 -8.60
C ALA A 81 -5.67 30.95 -9.28
N LEU A 82 -6.14 30.61 -10.48
CA LEU A 82 -7.12 31.40 -11.20
C LEU A 82 -8.48 31.45 -10.46
N LEU A 83 -9.00 30.32 -10.01
CA LEU A 83 -10.26 30.28 -9.26
C LEU A 83 -10.16 31.02 -7.93
N LYS A 84 -9.05 30.89 -7.20
CA LYS A 84 -8.79 31.64 -5.97
C LYS A 84 -8.74 33.15 -6.23
N GLU A 85 -8.07 33.59 -7.29
CA GLU A 85 -7.99 35.00 -7.70
C GLU A 85 -9.37 35.56 -8.05
N LEU A 86 -10.18 34.79 -8.79
CA LEU A 86 -11.48 35.25 -9.28
C LEU A 86 -12.58 35.22 -8.22
N LEU A 87 -12.61 34.18 -7.39
CA LEU A 87 -13.71 33.90 -6.47
C LEU A 87 -13.36 34.16 -5.00
N GLY A 88 -12.08 34.37 -4.67
CA GLY A 88 -11.60 34.64 -3.30
C GLY A 88 -11.72 33.45 -2.34
N VAL A 89 -12.00 32.26 -2.86
CA VAL A 89 -12.16 31.03 -2.08
C VAL A 89 -11.30 29.92 -2.69
N GLU A 90 -10.80 29.02 -1.85
CA GLU A 90 -10.21 27.78 -2.35
C GLU A 90 -11.32 26.92 -2.95
N PRO A 91 -11.22 26.53 -4.23
CA PRO A 91 -12.21 25.64 -4.81
C PRO A 91 -12.14 24.28 -4.11
N GLU A 92 -13.29 23.73 -3.73
CA GLU A 92 -13.41 22.31 -3.38
C GLU A 92 -13.23 21.51 -4.67
N GLU A 93 -11.99 21.24 -5.05
CA GLU A 93 -11.72 20.30 -6.13
C GLU A 93 -11.96 18.89 -5.62
N LYS A 94 -13.13 18.36 -5.91
CA LYS A 94 -13.32 16.89 -5.91
C LYS A 94 -12.38 16.35 -6.98
N ALA A 95 -11.30 15.71 -6.54
CA ALA A 95 -10.32 15.14 -7.45
C ALA A 95 -11.03 14.09 -8.33
N GLU A 96 -11.28 14.42 -9.58
CA GLU A 96 -11.87 13.50 -10.59
C GLU A 96 -10.90 12.39 -11.03
N LEU A 97 -9.92 12.04 -10.18
CA LEU A 97 -8.90 11.04 -10.52
C LEU A 97 -9.49 9.64 -10.77
N PHE A 98 -10.64 9.33 -10.15
CA PHE A 98 -11.32 8.02 -10.27
C PHE A 98 -12.83 8.18 -10.44
N GLY A 99 -13.26 8.95 -11.44
CA GLY A 99 -14.72 9.10 -11.73
C GLY A 99 -15.51 9.86 -10.65
N GLY A 100 -14.88 10.82 -9.98
CA GLY A 100 -15.51 11.66 -8.96
C GLY A 100 -15.35 11.16 -7.52
N ILE A 101 -14.69 10.03 -7.30
CA ILE A 101 -14.33 9.56 -5.98
C ILE A 101 -12.88 9.98 -5.70
N ASN A 102 -12.68 10.84 -4.70
CA ASN A 102 -11.35 11.14 -4.19
C ASN A 102 -10.98 10.11 -3.11
N PRO A 103 -10.10 9.13 -3.39
CA PRO A 103 -9.73 8.13 -2.41
C PRO A 103 -8.99 8.72 -1.19
N PHE A 104 -8.48 9.95 -1.31
CA PHE A 104 -7.78 10.66 -0.24
C PHE A 104 -8.72 11.55 0.61
N GLU A 105 -9.98 11.77 0.20
CA GLU A 105 -10.92 12.64 0.90
C GLU A 105 -11.10 12.20 2.36
N SER A 106 -11.37 10.91 2.60
CA SER A 106 -11.50 10.37 3.94
C SER A 106 -10.16 10.27 4.72
N MET A 107 -9.05 10.22 4.01
CA MET A 107 -7.71 10.15 4.64
C MET A 107 -7.22 11.53 5.08
N LEU A 108 -7.68 12.60 4.44
CA LEU A 108 -7.28 13.99 4.69
C LEU A 108 -8.40 14.84 5.30
N ASP A 109 -9.53 14.23 5.73
CA ASP A 109 -10.72 14.91 6.28
C ASP A 109 -10.45 15.75 7.54
N PHE A 110 -9.35 15.49 8.23
CA PHE A 110 -8.88 16.24 9.40
C PHE A 110 -8.17 17.58 9.06
N LEU A 111 -7.90 17.82 7.78
CA LEU A 111 -7.24 19.05 7.29
C LEU A 111 -8.26 20.02 6.67
N SER A 112 -7.96 21.32 6.75
CA SER A 112 -8.71 22.30 5.97
C SER A 112 -8.53 22.07 4.45
N PRO A 113 -9.49 22.48 3.60
CA PRO A 113 -9.37 22.30 2.15
C PRO A 113 -8.10 22.87 1.53
N ALA A 114 -7.62 24.04 2.03
CA ALA A 114 -6.36 24.61 1.59
C ALA A 114 -5.17 23.68 1.89
N LYS A 115 -5.07 23.16 3.12
CA LYS A 115 -4.01 22.23 3.50
C LYS A 115 -4.11 20.88 2.79
N GLN A 116 -5.31 20.38 2.51
CA GLN A 116 -5.49 19.19 1.68
C GLN A 116 -4.86 19.36 0.30
N ASN A 117 -5.09 20.51 -0.34
CA ASN A 117 -4.49 20.82 -1.62
C ASN A 117 -2.97 20.91 -1.55
N ASP A 118 -2.42 21.60 -0.53
CA ASP A 118 -0.97 21.72 -0.35
C ASP A 118 -0.31 20.35 -0.13
N VAL A 119 -0.93 19.48 0.69
CA VAL A 119 -0.49 18.09 0.92
C VAL A 119 -0.51 17.29 -0.39
N MET A 120 -1.58 17.40 -1.17
CA MET A 120 -1.69 16.71 -2.46
C MET A 120 -0.64 17.20 -3.46
N ASP A 121 -0.35 18.49 -3.52
CA ASP A 121 0.69 19.06 -4.39
C ASP A 121 2.08 18.51 -4.03
N ILE A 122 2.42 18.45 -2.74
CA ILE A 122 3.67 17.88 -2.27
C ILE A 122 3.72 16.39 -2.64
N PHE A 123 2.66 15.63 -2.32
CA PHE A 123 2.58 14.20 -2.62
C PHE A 123 2.79 13.91 -4.11
N MET A 124 2.07 14.60 -4.98
CA MET A 124 2.18 14.43 -6.42
C MET A 124 3.55 14.84 -6.97
N LYS A 125 4.16 15.91 -6.44
CA LYS A 125 5.53 16.32 -6.77
C LYS A 125 6.55 15.21 -6.49
N PHE A 126 6.41 14.52 -5.35
CA PHE A 126 7.29 13.43 -4.99
C PHE A 126 6.99 12.14 -5.78
N GLN A 127 5.75 11.86 -6.11
CA GLN A 127 5.36 10.76 -7.02
C GLN A 127 6.01 10.95 -8.41
N ALA A 128 5.99 12.16 -8.96
CA ALA A 128 6.66 12.45 -10.24
C ALA A 128 8.18 12.25 -10.16
N LYS A 129 8.84 12.66 -9.06
CA LYS A 129 10.27 12.42 -8.84
C LYS A 129 10.57 10.92 -8.74
N GLN A 130 9.74 10.16 -8.02
CA GLN A 130 9.87 8.72 -7.87
C GLN A 130 9.70 7.97 -9.21
N ALA A 131 8.70 8.36 -10.01
CA ALA A 131 8.50 7.80 -11.34
C ALA A 131 9.71 8.03 -12.26
N LYS A 132 10.34 9.21 -12.19
CA LYS A 132 11.59 9.49 -12.94
C LYS A 132 12.75 8.59 -12.49
N LEU A 133 12.88 8.34 -11.17
CA LEU A 133 13.92 7.48 -10.62
C LEU A 133 13.80 6.04 -11.13
N PHE A 134 12.57 5.53 -11.23
CA PHE A 134 12.31 4.15 -11.65
C PHE A 134 12.12 3.95 -13.16
N SER A 135 12.17 5.02 -13.94
CA SER A 135 12.04 4.91 -15.43
C SER A 135 13.19 4.15 -16.08
N GLY A 136 14.32 3.98 -15.39
CA GLY A 136 15.51 3.28 -15.89
C GLY A 136 15.52 1.75 -15.70
N GLY A 137 14.52 1.16 -15.04
CA GLY A 137 14.46 -0.27 -14.80
C GLY A 137 14.34 -0.65 -13.31
N GLN A 138 14.90 -1.80 -12.92
CA GLN A 138 14.92 -2.24 -11.53
C GLN A 138 15.81 -1.32 -10.69
N PRO A 139 15.32 -0.79 -9.53
CA PRO A 139 16.09 0.12 -8.70
C PRO A 139 17.36 -0.55 -8.15
N ASP A 140 18.46 0.18 -8.20
CA ASP A 140 19.72 -0.22 -7.61
C ASP A 140 19.94 0.38 -6.19
N ALA A 141 21.13 0.15 -5.61
CA ALA A 141 21.44 0.63 -4.26
C ALA A 141 21.53 2.18 -4.17
N GLU A 142 21.88 2.86 -5.28
CA GLU A 142 21.91 4.33 -5.32
C GLU A 142 20.50 4.89 -5.45
N ASP A 143 19.65 4.27 -6.25
CA ASP A 143 18.23 4.60 -6.36
C ASP A 143 17.52 4.47 -5.02
N MET A 144 17.82 3.43 -4.24
CA MET A 144 17.25 3.25 -2.90
C MET A 144 17.69 4.36 -1.93
N LYS A 145 18.95 4.80 -2.00
CA LYS A 145 19.44 5.95 -1.21
C LYS A 145 18.78 7.26 -1.66
N ALA A 146 18.60 7.44 -2.96
CA ALA A 146 17.89 8.60 -3.52
C ALA A 146 16.42 8.63 -3.06
N MET A 147 15.74 7.48 -3.01
CA MET A 147 14.39 7.36 -2.44
C MET A 147 14.32 7.77 -0.98
N GLN A 148 15.24 7.26 -0.14
CA GLN A 148 15.28 7.64 1.28
C GLN A 148 15.49 9.14 1.47
N LYS A 149 16.38 9.75 0.67
CA LYS A 149 16.58 11.20 0.68
C LYS A 149 15.31 11.94 0.27
N MET A 150 14.68 11.48 -0.81
CA MET A 150 13.44 12.04 -1.34
C MET A 150 12.29 11.97 -0.31
N LYS A 151 12.16 10.84 0.40
CA LYS A 151 11.19 10.69 1.50
C LYS A 151 11.43 11.73 2.59
N LYS A 152 12.68 11.91 3.03
CA LYS A 152 13.04 12.91 4.05
C LYS A 152 12.73 14.34 3.60
N GLU A 153 12.95 14.66 2.32
CA GLU A 153 12.60 15.96 1.75
C GLU A 153 11.07 16.16 1.76
N MET A 154 10.29 15.14 1.38
CA MET A 154 8.84 15.16 1.43
C MET A 154 8.34 15.37 2.86
N ASP A 155 8.85 14.59 3.81
CA ASP A 155 8.48 14.69 5.22
C ASP A 155 8.77 16.08 5.78
N ALA A 156 9.90 16.69 5.40
CA ALA A 156 10.25 18.05 5.80
C ALA A 156 9.31 19.12 5.19
N GLU A 157 8.93 18.98 3.91
CA GLU A 157 7.96 19.88 3.27
C GLU A 157 6.57 19.73 3.93
N MET A 158 6.12 18.51 4.23
CA MET A 158 4.86 18.26 4.94
C MET A 158 4.87 18.87 6.35
N ALA A 159 5.95 18.67 7.11
CA ALA A 159 6.13 19.27 8.44
C ALA A 159 6.16 20.81 8.41
N GLY A 160 6.53 21.42 7.29
CA GLY A 160 6.53 22.85 7.09
C GLY A 160 5.15 23.49 6.93
N ILE A 161 4.15 22.71 6.46
CA ILE A 161 2.77 23.20 6.22
C ILE A 161 1.76 22.68 7.25
N LEU A 162 2.06 21.58 7.92
CA LEU A 162 1.20 20.96 8.92
C LEU A 162 1.65 21.31 10.33
N SER A 163 0.70 21.51 11.26
CA SER A 163 1.03 21.56 12.68
C SER A 163 1.56 20.18 13.16
N PRO A 164 2.27 20.09 14.30
CA PRO A 164 2.79 18.83 14.80
C PRO A 164 1.74 17.74 14.93
N LYS A 165 0.51 18.09 15.36
CA LYS A 165 -0.60 17.13 15.47
C LYS A 165 -1.14 16.71 14.09
N GLU A 166 -1.31 17.65 13.18
CA GLU A 166 -1.75 17.36 11.81
C GLU A 166 -0.71 16.48 11.09
N TYR A 167 0.58 16.73 11.32
CA TYR A 167 1.65 15.90 10.75
C TYR A 167 1.65 14.48 11.33
N GLU A 168 1.44 14.32 12.64
CA GLU A 168 1.27 12.99 13.25
C GLU A 168 0.06 12.26 12.65
N ASP A 169 -1.10 12.92 12.55
CA ASP A 169 -2.30 12.33 11.96
C ASP A 169 -2.11 12.01 10.46
N PHE A 170 -1.37 12.85 9.73
CA PHE A 170 -0.97 12.58 8.35
C PHE A 170 -0.10 11.32 8.25
N GLN A 171 0.92 11.19 9.09
CA GLN A 171 1.79 10.00 9.11
C GLN A 171 1.02 8.72 9.41
N LEU A 172 0.12 8.74 10.39
CA LEU A 172 -0.73 7.59 10.74
C LEU A 172 -1.69 7.16 9.62
N ARG A 173 -2.05 8.07 8.71
CA ARG A 173 -3.01 7.80 7.63
C ARG A 173 -2.34 7.53 6.29
N MET A 174 -1.25 8.22 5.98
CA MET A 174 -0.69 8.31 4.63
C MET A 174 0.72 7.74 4.48
N SER A 175 1.48 7.53 5.57
CA SER A 175 2.83 6.98 5.44
C SER A 175 2.83 5.54 4.93
N ASP A 176 3.93 5.14 4.28
CA ASP A 176 4.15 3.76 3.82
C ASP A 176 4.05 2.77 4.97
N THR A 177 4.62 3.10 6.13
CA THR A 177 4.52 2.31 7.36
C THR A 177 3.07 2.08 7.77
N ALA A 178 2.25 3.13 7.82
CA ALA A 178 0.83 3.01 8.20
C ALA A 178 0.03 2.22 7.15
N MET A 179 0.32 2.43 5.86
CA MET A 179 -0.32 1.68 4.77
C MET A 179 0.02 0.18 4.86
N GLN A 180 1.29 -0.15 5.06
CA GLN A 180 1.74 -1.52 5.24
C GLN A 180 1.11 -2.17 6.49
N MET A 181 1.06 -1.44 7.61
CA MET A 181 0.41 -1.91 8.83
C MET A 181 -1.07 -2.23 8.62
N ARG A 182 -1.84 -1.37 7.95
CA ARG A 182 -3.27 -1.65 7.66
C ARG A 182 -3.45 -2.93 6.84
N MET A 183 -2.54 -3.18 5.89
CA MET A 183 -2.59 -4.41 5.09
C MET A 183 -2.19 -5.65 5.90
N GLN A 184 -1.16 -5.54 6.71
CA GLN A 184 -0.62 -6.68 7.47
C GLN A 184 -1.41 -7.00 8.73
N LEU A 185 -1.93 -5.98 9.44
CA LEU A 185 -2.55 -6.17 10.74
C LEU A 185 -4.07 -6.34 10.70
N ALA A 186 -4.66 -6.57 9.51
CA ALA A 186 -6.11 -6.77 9.38
C ALA A 186 -6.64 -7.91 10.26
N SER A 187 -5.86 -8.98 10.43
CA SER A 187 -6.22 -10.12 11.29
C SER A 187 -5.89 -9.89 12.78
N LEU A 188 -5.06 -8.91 13.11
CA LEU A 188 -4.82 -8.49 14.49
C LEU A 188 -6.00 -7.69 15.03
N ASP A 189 -6.64 -6.88 14.16
CA ASP A 189 -7.75 -5.97 14.54
C ASP A 189 -7.36 -5.06 15.72
N PRO A 190 -6.34 -4.21 15.55
CA PRO A 190 -5.88 -3.33 16.63
C PRO A 190 -6.90 -2.21 16.87
N ASN A 191 -7.10 -1.82 18.13
CA ASN A 191 -7.77 -0.56 18.42
C ASN A 191 -6.88 0.64 18.06
N GLU A 192 -7.43 1.86 18.07
CA GLU A 192 -6.70 3.06 17.65
C GLU A 192 -5.41 3.27 18.44
N GLN A 193 -5.47 3.13 19.77
CA GLN A 193 -4.29 3.34 20.62
C GLN A 193 -3.20 2.29 20.33
N GLU A 194 -3.58 1.03 20.21
CA GLU A 194 -2.66 -0.05 19.88
C GLU A 194 -2.03 0.16 18.49
N PHE A 195 -2.81 0.63 17.50
CA PHE A 195 -2.28 0.97 16.18
C PHE A 195 -1.26 2.12 16.27
N ARG A 196 -1.56 3.20 17.01
CA ARG A 196 -0.64 4.33 17.22
C ARG A 196 0.67 3.89 17.89
N ASP A 197 0.59 3.05 18.90
CA ASP A 197 1.76 2.58 19.65
C ASP A 197 2.64 1.65 18.80
N ILE A 198 2.04 0.71 18.06
CA ILE A 198 2.76 -0.13 17.08
C ILE A 198 3.38 0.73 16.00
N PHE A 199 2.63 1.70 15.46
CA PHE A 199 3.11 2.62 14.43
C PHE A 199 4.35 3.37 14.87
N LYS A 200 4.35 3.94 16.07
CA LYS A 200 5.48 4.70 16.60
C LYS A 200 6.78 3.86 16.59
N ILE A 201 6.70 2.62 17.03
CA ILE A 201 7.86 1.70 17.08
C ILE A 201 8.30 1.34 15.65
N LYS A 202 7.37 0.98 14.77
CA LYS A 202 7.68 0.60 13.39
C LYS A 202 8.19 1.78 12.56
N ASN A 203 7.57 2.96 12.69
CA ASN A 203 7.98 4.14 11.94
C ASN A 203 9.40 4.59 12.30
N GLN A 204 9.79 4.48 13.57
CA GLN A 204 11.17 4.75 13.99
C GLN A 204 12.18 3.81 13.31
N PHE A 205 11.83 2.55 13.14
CA PHE A 205 12.66 1.59 12.41
C PHE A 205 12.68 1.89 10.91
N ASP A 206 11.52 2.15 10.32
CA ASP A 206 11.38 2.44 8.88
C ASP A 206 12.06 3.75 8.47
N ASP A 207 12.08 4.77 9.34
CA ASP A 207 12.81 6.03 9.11
C ASP A 207 14.33 5.82 9.04
N GLN A 208 14.83 4.82 9.74
CA GLN A 208 16.27 4.49 9.74
C GLN A 208 16.65 3.59 8.56
N PHE A 209 15.82 2.59 8.21
CA PHE A 209 16.18 1.52 7.29
C PHE A 209 15.32 1.45 6.03
N GLY A 210 14.24 2.23 5.97
CA GLY A 210 13.23 2.17 4.91
C GLY A 210 12.18 1.08 5.15
N THR A 211 10.98 1.33 4.68
CA THR A 211 9.80 0.47 4.88
C THR A 211 9.93 -0.91 4.20
N TYR A 212 10.71 -1.01 3.15
CA TYR A 212 10.88 -2.24 2.36
C TYR A 212 12.18 -3.00 2.67
N GLY A 213 12.88 -2.60 3.75
CA GLY A 213 14.11 -3.22 4.20
C GLY A 213 15.33 -2.81 3.38
N MET A 214 16.51 -3.11 3.92
CA MET A 214 17.78 -2.82 3.25
C MET A 214 18.31 -4.07 2.52
N ALA A 215 18.44 -3.98 1.21
CA ALA A 215 19.19 -4.94 0.40
C ALA A 215 20.69 -4.54 0.39
N SER A 216 21.34 -4.48 1.57
CA SER A 216 22.77 -4.19 1.64
C SER A 216 23.61 -5.45 1.57
N THR A 217 24.65 -5.43 0.73
CA THR A 217 25.70 -6.46 0.69
C THR A 217 26.75 -6.25 1.79
N ASP A 218 26.79 -5.07 2.41
CA ASP A 218 27.72 -4.74 3.50
C ASP A 218 27.35 -5.50 4.79
N LYS A 219 28.33 -6.18 5.38
CA LYS A 219 28.16 -6.98 6.58
C LYS A 219 27.79 -6.11 7.79
N ALA A 220 28.45 -4.97 7.97
CA ALA A 220 28.22 -4.09 9.11
C ALA A 220 26.83 -3.44 9.05
N GLU A 221 26.35 -3.09 7.86
CA GLU A 221 24.98 -2.58 7.66
C GLU A 221 23.93 -3.66 7.97
N ARG A 222 24.15 -4.90 7.53
CA ARG A 222 23.26 -6.02 7.88
C ARG A 222 23.20 -6.29 9.37
N GLU A 223 24.36 -6.26 10.06
CA GLU A 223 24.40 -6.44 11.52
C GLU A 223 23.64 -5.32 12.26
N LYS A 224 23.78 -4.07 11.82
CA LYS A 224 22.99 -2.94 12.35
C LYS A 224 21.50 -3.12 12.13
N TYR A 225 21.09 -3.51 10.92
CA TYR A 225 19.71 -3.79 10.59
C TYR A 225 19.13 -4.90 11.48
N GLN A 226 19.84 -6.03 11.62
CA GLN A 226 19.40 -7.15 12.45
C GLN A 226 19.29 -6.77 13.93
N ALA A 227 20.25 -5.98 14.44
CA ALA A 227 20.20 -5.48 15.81
C ALA A 227 19.00 -4.56 16.05
N ALA A 228 18.76 -3.63 15.14
CA ALA A 228 17.59 -2.72 15.22
C ALA A 228 16.27 -3.47 15.03
N GLN A 229 16.22 -4.46 14.15
CA GLN A 229 15.03 -5.31 13.97
C GLN A 229 14.71 -6.11 15.23
N LYS A 230 15.77 -6.64 15.89
CA LYS A 230 15.59 -7.32 17.17
C LYS A 230 15.06 -6.37 18.24
N ASP A 231 15.63 -5.19 18.37
CA ASP A 231 15.19 -4.17 19.33
C ASP A 231 13.74 -3.76 19.09
N MET A 232 13.35 -3.48 17.82
CA MET A 232 11.95 -3.21 17.44
C MET A 232 11.03 -4.36 17.87
N ASN A 233 11.40 -5.61 17.62
CA ASN A 233 10.60 -6.77 18.01
C ASN A 233 10.48 -6.92 19.54
N ASP A 234 11.55 -6.67 20.29
CA ASP A 234 11.55 -6.70 21.76
C ASP A 234 10.65 -5.59 22.33
N GLN A 235 10.67 -4.39 21.75
CA GLN A 235 9.76 -3.28 22.10
C GLN A 235 8.31 -3.64 21.82
N LEU A 236 8.00 -4.18 20.64
CA LEU A 236 6.64 -4.63 20.27
C LEU A 236 6.15 -5.75 21.19
N LYS A 237 7.02 -6.68 21.56
CA LYS A 237 6.68 -7.75 22.51
C LYS A 237 6.39 -7.19 23.92
N THR A 238 7.16 -6.21 24.34
CA THR A 238 6.93 -5.53 25.63
C THR A 238 5.62 -4.76 25.64
N LEU A 239 5.32 -4.07 24.53
CA LEU A 239 4.07 -3.30 24.37
C LEU A 239 2.84 -4.21 24.37
N LEU A 240 2.88 -5.30 23.61
CA LEU A 240 1.70 -6.15 23.36
C LEU A 240 1.53 -7.27 24.39
N GLY A 241 2.60 -7.68 25.06
CA GLY A 241 2.63 -8.91 25.87
C GLY A 241 2.65 -10.17 25.00
N ASP A 242 2.94 -11.32 25.61
CA ASP A 242 3.22 -12.57 24.88
C ASP A 242 2.06 -13.05 23.97
N ALA A 243 0.83 -13.03 24.48
CA ALA A 243 -0.32 -13.51 23.73
C ALA A 243 -0.64 -12.63 22.52
N ARG A 244 -0.71 -11.32 22.70
CA ARG A 244 -1.02 -10.36 21.64
C ARG A 244 0.13 -10.22 20.65
N TYR A 245 1.38 -10.34 21.10
CA TYR A 245 2.55 -10.39 20.24
C TYR A 245 2.55 -11.63 19.35
N THR A 246 2.07 -12.78 19.84
CA THR A 246 1.87 -13.98 19.03
C THR A 246 0.83 -13.71 17.92
N ASP A 247 -0.28 -13.06 18.24
CA ASP A 247 -1.27 -12.65 17.22
C ASP A 247 -0.69 -11.65 16.21
N TYR A 248 0.13 -10.70 16.69
CA TYR A 248 0.84 -9.74 15.82
C TYR A 248 1.80 -10.45 14.85
N THR A 249 2.59 -11.42 15.32
CA THR A 249 3.49 -12.17 14.44
C THR A 249 2.77 -13.05 13.43
N ARG A 250 1.65 -13.67 13.83
CA ARG A 250 0.77 -14.40 12.90
C ARG A 250 0.20 -13.48 11.83
N ALA A 251 -0.25 -12.30 12.21
CA ALA A 251 -0.83 -11.32 11.29
C ALA A 251 0.13 -10.89 10.18
N GLN A 252 1.44 -10.95 10.40
CA GLN A 252 2.44 -10.63 9.38
C GLN A 252 2.73 -11.79 8.41
N ASP A 253 2.32 -13.01 8.74
CA ASP A 253 2.51 -14.17 7.86
C ASP A 253 1.46 -14.19 6.76
N TYR A 254 1.91 -14.14 5.51
CA TYR A 254 1.03 -14.17 4.33
C TYR A 254 0.12 -15.41 4.28
N GLN A 255 0.61 -16.57 4.72
CA GLN A 255 -0.18 -17.80 4.76
C GLN A 255 -1.29 -17.70 5.79
N TYR A 256 -1.00 -17.10 6.96
CA TYR A 256 -2.02 -16.83 7.96
C TYR A 256 -3.06 -15.81 7.49
N GLN A 257 -2.62 -14.73 6.85
CA GLN A 257 -3.52 -13.70 6.29
C GLN A 257 -4.49 -14.31 5.25
N ASN A 258 -4.00 -15.19 4.39
CA ASN A 258 -4.84 -15.91 3.43
C ASN A 258 -5.84 -16.83 4.12
N LEU A 259 -5.39 -17.58 5.12
CA LEU A 259 -6.25 -18.45 5.92
C LEU A 259 -7.32 -17.64 6.65
N TYR A 260 -6.95 -16.53 7.27
CA TYR A 260 -7.88 -15.62 7.93
C TYR A 260 -8.95 -15.09 6.97
N ARG A 261 -8.57 -14.68 5.75
CA ARG A 261 -9.54 -14.25 4.72
C ARG A 261 -10.50 -15.36 4.31
N ILE A 262 -10.03 -16.61 4.24
CA ILE A 262 -10.88 -17.76 3.95
C ILE A 262 -11.88 -17.98 5.08
N THR A 263 -11.45 -17.91 6.34
CA THR A 263 -12.36 -18.07 7.49
C THR A 263 -13.41 -16.97 7.52
N GLN A 264 -13.02 -15.71 7.31
CA GLN A 264 -13.95 -14.58 7.24
C GLN A 264 -14.99 -14.74 6.11
N LYS A 265 -14.56 -15.13 4.93
CA LYS A 265 -15.45 -15.36 3.78
C LYS A 265 -16.47 -16.49 4.00
N ASN A 266 -16.19 -17.40 4.92
CA ASN A 266 -17.04 -18.55 5.23
C ASN A 266 -17.69 -18.45 6.61
N ASP A 267 -17.73 -17.25 7.20
CA ASP A 267 -18.36 -16.95 8.50
C ASP A 267 -17.82 -17.81 9.67
N LEU A 268 -16.52 -18.18 9.59
CA LEU A 268 -15.83 -18.89 10.67
C LEU A 268 -15.15 -17.89 11.62
N PRO A 269 -15.07 -18.21 12.91
CA PRO A 269 -14.38 -17.37 13.89
C PRO A 269 -12.86 -17.38 13.64
N LYS A 270 -12.17 -16.31 14.11
CA LYS A 270 -10.71 -16.14 14.02
C LYS A 270 -9.96 -17.35 14.61
N GLU A 271 -10.52 -17.96 15.66
CA GLU A 271 -9.96 -19.13 16.32
C GLU A 271 -9.81 -20.35 15.37
N ALA A 272 -10.64 -20.45 14.34
CA ALA A 272 -10.48 -21.48 13.31
C ALA A 272 -9.19 -21.26 12.50
N ALA A 273 -8.91 -20.02 12.12
CA ALA A 273 -7.64 -19.67 11.46
C ALA A 273 -6.44 -19.95 12.37
N ASN A 274 -6.53 -19.55 13.65
CA ASN A 274 -5.47 -19.81 14.63
C ASN A 274 -5.16 -21.30 14.74
N LYS A 275 -6.19 -22.13 14.95
CA LYS A 275 -6.03 -23.59 15.08
C LYS A 275 -5.38 -24.22 13.85
N VAL A 276 -5.85 -23.87 12.67
CA VAL A 276 -5.31 -24.43 11.41
C VAL A 276 -3.85 -23.98 11.20
N TYR A 277 -3.53 -22.74 11.53
CA TYR A 277 -2.15 -22.24 11.43
C TYR A 277 -1.21 -22.94 12.44
N ASP A 278 -1.68 -23.18 13.67
CA ASP A 278 -0.92 -23.90 14.70
C ASP A 278 -0.71 -25.39 14.33
N MET A 279 -1.71 -26.03 13.75
CA MET A 279 -1.59 -27.39 13.18
C MET A 279 -0.48 -27.45 12.13
N LYS A 280 -0.46 -26.46 11.20
CA LYS A 280 0.61 -26.34 10.20
C LYS A 280 1.98 -26.16 10.85
N THR A 281 2.10 -25.23 11.79
CA THR A 281 3.37 -24.94 12.46
C THR A 281 3.92 -26.18 13.18
N THR A 282 3.06 -26.92 13.85
CA THR A 282 3.39 -28.19 14.51
C THR A 282 3.82 -29.25 13.50
N ALA A 283 3.05 -29.40 12.42
CA ALA A 283 3.35 -30.36 11.36
C ALA A 283 4.67 -30.05 10.63
N ASP A 284 4.97 -28.75 10.39
CA ASP A 284 6.24 -28.31 9.82
C ASP A 284 7.44 -28.63 10.77
N ALA A 285 7.24 -28.50 12.08
CA ALA A 285 8.26 -28.85 13.06
C ALA A 285 8.52 -30.35 13.09
N GLU A 286 7.48 -31.18 13.11
CA GLU A 286 7.59 -32.63 13.05
C GLU A 286 8.22 -33.11 11.72
N ALA A 287 7.82 -32.52 10.59
CA ALA A 287 8.41 -32.86 9.30
C ALA A 287 9.91 -32.52 9.25
N ARG A 288 10.36 -31.43 9.91
CA ARG A 288 11.79 -31.11 10.05
C ARG A 288 12.54 -32.16 10.86
N LYS A 289 11.96 -32.63 11.97
CA LYS A 289 12.55 -33.73 12.78
C LYS A 289 12.71 -34.99 11.95
N VAL A 290 11.65 -35.42 11.25
CA VAL A 290 11.68 -36.61 10.37
C VAL A 290 12.75 -36.49 9.27
N ARG A 291 12.92 -35.30 8.69
CA ARG A 291 13.96 -35.08 7.67
C ARG A 291 15.39 -35.12 8.23
N ALA A 292 15.57 -34.64 9.45
CA ALA A 292 16.88 -34.60 10.13
C ALA A 292 17.26 -35.97 10.73
N ASP A 293 16.32 -36.90 10.87
CA ASP A 293 16.58 -38.19 11.47
C ASP A 293 17.39 -39.12 10.51
N SER A 294 18.63 -39.27 10.78
CA SER A 294 19.55 -40.13 10.02
C SER A 294 19.30 -41.64 10.21
N SER A 295 18.54 -42.04 11.23
CA SER A 295 18.21 -43.46 11.50
C SER A 295 17.13 -43.98 10.57
N LEU A 296 16.32 -43.10 9.93
CA LEU A 296 15.28 -43.47 9.02
C LEU A 296 15.80 -43.71 7.61
N SER A 297 15.34 -44.82 6.96
CA SER A 297 15.54 -45.03 5.53
C SER A 297 14.76 -44.00 4.71
N ALA A 298 15.10 -43.85 3.43
CA ALA A 298 14.39 -42.93 2.53
C ALA A 298 12.88 -43.23 2.44
N ASP A 299 12.53 -44.51 2.39
CA ASP A 299 11.13 -44.93 2.32
C ASP A 299 10.38 -44.73 3.64
N GLN A 300 11.03 -44.98 4.79
CA GLN A 300 10.47 -44.72 6.11
C GLN A 300 10.23 -43.19 6.28
N ARG A 301 11.20 -42.36 5.89
CA ARG A 301 11.07 -40.89 5.94
C ARG A 301 9.92 -40.42 5.04
N LYS A 302 9.83 -40.94 3.83
CA LYS A 302 8.71 -40.64 2.90
C LYS A 302 7.35 -41.03 3.48
N ALA A 303 7.23 -42.23 4.04
CA ALA A 303 5.99 -42.71 4.67
C ALA A 303 5.59 -41.85 5.87
N ALA A 304 6.57 -41.48 6.74
CA ALA A 304 6.34 -40.61 7.89
C ALA A 304 5.86 -39.21 7.47
N LEU A 305 6.52 -38.58 6.48
CA LEU A 305 6.08 -37.28 5.97
C LEU A 305 4.69 -37.32 5.34
N GLN A 306 4.36 -38.40 4.61
CA GLN A 306 3.01 -38.57 4.05
C GLN A 306 1.97 -38.76 5.15
N GLY A 307 2.29 -39.52 6.22
CA GLY A 307 1.41 -39.65 7.38
C GLY A 307 1.12 -38.34 8.07
N ILE A 308 2.18 -37.51 8.37
CA ILE A 308 2.05 -36.19 8.96
C ILE A 308 1.15 -35.32 8.07
N ARG A 309 1.37 -35.30 6.76
CA ARG A 309 0.57 -34.51 5.83
C ARG A 309 -0.91 -34.92 5.85
N THR A 310 -1.20 -36.21 5.71
CA THR A 310 -2.59 -36.71 5.66
C THR A 310 -3.33 -36.40 6.96
N GLU A 311 -2.71 -36.63 8.10
CA GLU A 311 -3.30 -36.32 9.41
C GLU A 311 -3.57 -34.82 9.57
N THR A 312 -2.61 -33.98 9.13
CA THR A 312 -2.76 -32.52 9.18
C THR A 312 -3.90 -32.06 8.26
N GLU A 313 -3.99 -32.57 7.04
CA GLU A 313 -5.07 -32.24 6.10
C GLU A 313 -6.46 -32.65 6.66
N ASN A 314 -6.60 -33.83 7.26
CA ASN A 314 -7.83 -34.29 7.89
C ASN A 314 -8.23 -33.39 9.08
N SER A 315 -7.27 -33.05 9.94
CA SER A 315 -7.49 -32.18 11.10
C SER A 315 -7.90 -30.75 10.68
N MET A 316 -7.24 -30.19 9.67
CA MET A 316 -7.60 -28.88 9.10
C MET A 316 -9.00 -28.90 8.47
N HIS A 317 -9.34 -29.95 7.73
CA HIS A 317 -10.66 -30.11 7.15
C HIS A 317 -11.75 -30.16 8.23
N THR A 318 -11.50 -30.88 9.31
CA THR A 318 -12.41 -30.93 10.47
C THR A 318 -12.68 -29.58 11.09
N VAL A 319 -11.66 -28.72 11.18
CA VAL A 319 -11.80 -27.36 11.75
C VAL A 319 -12.50 -26.40 10.79
N LEU A 320 -12.19 -26.48 9.49
CA LEU A 320 -12.72 -25.57 8.47
C LEU A 320 -14.12 -25.97 7.95
N GLY A 321 -14.46 -27.26 8.00
CA GLY A 321 -15.65 -27.79 7.35
C GLY A 321 -15.54 -27.77 5.81
N ASP A 322 -16.45 -28.47 5.13
CA ASP A 322 -16.38 -28.72 3.68
C ASP A 322 -16.26 -27.48 2.82
N LYS A 323 -17.06 -26.44 3.12
CA LYS A 323 -17.11 -25.21 2.33
C LYS A 323 -15.81 -24.41 2.40
N ALA A 324 -15.31 -24.15 3.61
CA ALA A 324 -14.07 -23.41 3.80
C ALA A 324 -12.85 -24.24 3.38
N TRP A 325 -12.86 -25.54 3.61
CA TRP A 325 -11.83 -26.47 3.13
C TRP A 325 -11.71 -26.45 1.61
N SER A 326 -12.83 -26.53 0.88
CA SER A 326 -12.83 -26.41 -0.59
C SER A 326 -12.26 -25.08 -1.05
N SER A 327 -12.60 -23.98 -0.38
CA SER A 327 -12.04 -22.65 -0.66
C SER A 327 -10.54 -22.59 -0.39
N PHE A 328 -10.10 -23.19 0.71
CA PHE A 328 -8.68 -23.29 1.08
C PHE A 328 -7.87 -24.09 0.06
N GLN A 329 -8.36 -25.25 -0.36
CA GLN A 329 -7.68 -26.07 -1.37
C GLN A 329 -7.51 -25.36 -2.71
N LYS A 330 -8.53 -24.63 -3.17
CA LYS A 330 -8.48 -23.87 -4.44
C LYS A 330 -7.50 -22.71 -4.42
N GLN A 331 -7.31 -22.06 -3.28
CA GLN A 331 -6.48 -20.86 -3.18
C GLN A 331 -5.03 -21.16 -2.79
N ASN A 332 -4.79 -22.07 -1.85
CA ASN A 332 -3.48 -22.25 -1.25
C ASN A 332 -3.13 -23.67 -0.81
N GLY A 333 -4.01 -24.65 -0.98
CA GLY A 333 -3.86 -25.98 -0.35
C GLY A 333 -2.55 -26.70 -0.69
N SER A 334 -2.01 -26.53 -1.91
CA SER A 334 -0.76 -27.15 -2.32
C SER A 334 0.47 -26.47 -1.70
N TYR A 335 0.46 -25.15 -1.54
CA TYR A 335 1.60 -24.38 -1.03
C TYR A 335 1.71 -24.40 0.50
N PHE A 336 0.56 -24.45 1.19
CA PHE A 336 0.49 -24.36 2.64
C PHE A 336 1.21 -25.52 3.34
N LEU A 337 1.16 -26.73 2.75
CA LEU A 337 1.77 -27.94 3.28
C LEU A 337 2.98 -28.43 2.46
N ASN A 338 3.56 -27.59 1.62
CA ASN A 338 4.72 -27.98 0.80
C ASN A 338 5.92 -28.44 1.63
N ASN A 339 6.14 -27.80 2.78
CA ASN A 339 7.22 -28.18 3.71
C ASN A 339 7.06 -29.59 4.30
N ILE A 340 5.87 -30.19 4.19
CA ILE A 340 5.59 -31.54 4.70
C ILE A 340 5.65 -32.57 3.57
N SER A 341 5.56 -32.14 2.31
CA SER A 341 5.62 -33.05 1.17
C SER A 341 6.97 -33.75 1.06
N PRO A 342 6.99 -35.04 0.73
CA PRO A 342 8.23 -35.70 0.30
C PRO A 342 8.81 -34.94 -0.89
N ALA A 343 10.12 -34.70 -0.91
CA ALA A 343 10.76 -34.04 -2.06
C ALA A 343 10.40 -34.79 -3.36
N PRO A 344 10.03 -34.06 -4.44
CA PRO A 344 9.84 -34.71 -5.72
C PRO A 344 11.13 -35.48 -6.07
N ARG A 345 11.02 -36.73 -6.49
CA ARG A 345 12.18 -37.44 -7.08
C ARG A 345 12.63 -36.58 -8.25
N THR A 346 13.81 -35.99 -8.17
CA THR A 346 14.55 -35.60 -9.38
C THR A 346 14.72 -36.88 -10.15
N ALA A 347 14.02 -37.03 -11.27
CA ALA A 347 14.29 -38.10 -12.21
C ALA A 347 15.78 -37.97 -12.57
N VAL A 348 16.58 -38.92 -12.09
CA VAL A 348 17.94 -39.11 -12.61
C VAL A 348 17.70 -39.48 -14.06
N PRO A 349 18.22 -38.75 -15.07
CA PRO A 349 18.18 -39.19 -16.43
C PRO A 349 18.87 -40.57 -16.45
N ASP A 350 18.19 -41.59 -16.95
CA ASP A 350 18.87 -42.87 -17.25
C ASP A 350 20.07 -42.53 -18.15
N ALA A 351 21.25 -42.79 -17.61
CA ALA A 351 22.48 -42.66 -18.38
C ALA A 351 22.45 -43.70 -19.53
N PRO A 352 22.93 -43.34 -20.71
CA PRO A 352 22.89 -44.17 -21.93
C PRO A 352 23.71 -45.46 -21.80
#